data_9631da267ada1decc15258f1da7c145c
#
_entry.id   9631da267ada1decc15258f1da7c145c
#
_cell.length_a   1.000
_cell.length_b   1.000
_cell.length_c   1.000
_cell.angle_alpha   90.00
_cell.angle_beta   90.00
_cell.angle_gamma   90.00
#
_symmetry.space_group_name_H-M   'P 1'
#
loop_
_entity.id
_entity.type
_entity.pdbx_description
1 polymer ?
#
loop_
_entity_poly.entity_id
_entity_poly.type
_entity_poly.pdbx_seq_one_letter_code
_entity_poly.pdbx_strand_id
1 'polypeptide(L)'
;VEQGFSIWGIQLKSKKLPELELPEGATVHPVDKNLELPQPVSQYGTATVKGKLLDYHPGMTKKIRFILLDPIKSYTEFEANVGEDGSFSTTLPVCGTTPTICASFGSPIYFYAEPGKTSELFINQRELSRLQSKFHQNAKPYGPRVYINGPLQEIAQELSTYSFHTNLTETAMEKEDLASFK
;
A
#
# COMPACT_ATOMS: atom_id res chain seq x y z
N VAL A 1 12.22 15.72 23.66
CA VAL A 1 12.88 14.74 24.55
C VAL A 1 13.59 13.75 23.64
N GLU A 2 14.93 13.81 23.56
CA GLU A 2 15.76 12.82 22.86
C GLU A 2 15.69 11.52 23.66
N GLN A 3 15.01 10.51 23.12
CA GLN A 3 15.06 9.16 23.67
C GLN A 3 16.29 8.46 23.10
N GLY A 4 17.34 8.39 23.88
CA GLY A 4 18.48 7.54 23.60
C GLY A 4 18.36 6.24 24.41
N PHE A 5 18.74 5.11 23.83
CA PHE A 5 18.91 3.87 24.58
C PHE A 5 20.36 3.38 24.41
N SER A 6 20.86 2.71 25.44
CA SER A 6 22.24 2.20 25.44
C SER A 6 22.21 0.69 25.26
N ILE A 7 22.97 0.18 24.29
CA ILE A 7 23.23 -1.25 24.12
C ILE A 7 24.75 -1.44 24.24
N TRP A 8 25.21 -2.26 25.16
CA TRP A 8 26.63 -2.59 25.35
C TRP A 8 27.53 -1.35 25.57
N GLY A 9 27.01 -0.31 26.25
CA GLY A 9 27.73 0.94 26.50
C GLY A 9 27.80 1.90 25.32
N ILE A 10 27.20 1.56 24.20
CA ILE A 10 27.08 2.46 23.05
C ILE A 10 25.78 3.27 23.20
N GLN A 11 25.88 4.58 23.29
CA GLN A 11 24.71 5.46 23.27
C GLN A 11 24.22 5.63 21.84
N LEU A 12 23.05 5.09 21.56
CA LEU A 12 22.35 5.31 20.29
C LEU A 12 21.45 6.52 20.44
N LYS A 13 21.72 7.55 19.66
CA LYS A 13 20.87 8.74 19.57
C LYS A 13 19.93 8.60 18.40
N SER A 14 18.64 8.77 18.66
CA SER A 14 17.67 8.85 17.56
C SER A 14 17.85 10.19 16.83
N LYS A 15 18.12 10.14 15.52
CA LYS A 15 18.11 11.33 14.67
C LYS A 15 16.66 11.60 14.24
N LYS A 16 16.16 12.81 14.46
CA LYS A 16 14.85 13.21 13.92
C LYS A 16 14.93 13.15 12.39
N LEU A 17 14.08 12.33 11.79
CA LEU A 17 13.97 12.28 10.33
C LEU A 17 13.34 13.60 9.82
N PRO A 18 13.77 14.11 8.66
CA PRO A 18 13.11 15.24 8.02
C PRO A 18 11.65 14.90 7.72
N GLU A 19 10.81 15.91 7.54
CA GLU A 19 9.43 15.69 7.10
C GLU A 19 9.42 15.00 5.74
N LEU A 20 8.40 14.15 5.51
CA LEU A 20 8.23 13.47 4.23
C LEU A 20 7.66 14.47 3.22
N GLU A 21 8.41 14.75 2.18
CA GLU A 21 7.93 15.55 1.06
C GLU A 21 6.93 14.74 0.23
N LEU A 22 5.69 15.24 0.17
CA LEU A 22 4.64 14.63 -0.63
C LEU A 22 4.64 15.27 -2.02
N PRO A 23 4.69 14.47 -3.10
CA PRO A 23 4.56 15.00 -4.45
C PRO A 23 3.13 15.52 -4.68
N GLU A 24 2.98 16.38 -5.67
CA GLU A 24 1.69 16.83 -6.16
C GLU A 24 0.83 15.60 -6.55
N GLY A 25 -0.41 15.58 -6.08
CA GLY A 25 -1.33 14.44 -6.29
C GLY A 25 -1.30 13.36 -5.21
N ALA A 26 -0.36 13.37 -4.27
CA ALA A 26 -0.39 12.44 -3.13
C ALA A 26 -1.47 12.84 -2.10
N THR A 27 -2.72 12.52 -2.40
CA THR A 27 -3.89 12.84 -1.57
C THR A 27 -4.55 11.58 -1.05
N VAL A 28 -5.20 11.69 0.11
CA VAL A 28 -6.04 10.63 0.68
C VAL A 28 -7.46 10.81 0.18
N HIS A 29 -8.04 9.74 -0.31
CA HIS A 29 -9.43 9.70 -0.78
C HIS A 29 -10.29 8.91 0.23
N PRO A 30 -11.00 9.59 1.16
CA PRO A 30 -11.87 8.90 2.10
C PRO A 30 -13.09 8.33 1.37
N VAL A 31 -13.56 7.17 1.82
CA VAL A 31 -14.81 6.59 1.28
C VAL A 31 -16.00 7.46 1.68
N ASP A 32 -16.79 7.88 0.71
CA ASP A 32 -18.12 8.42 0.95
C ASP A 32 -19.09 7.25 1.23
N LYS A 33 -19.86 7.34 2.30
CA LYS A 33 -20.88 6.33 2.65
C LYS A 33 -21.99 6.19 1.60
N ASN A 34 -22.14 7.19 0.75
CA ASN A 34 -23.10 7.21 -0.35
C ASN A 34 -22.46 6.86 -1.70
N LEU A 35 -21.22 6.36 -1.71
CA LEU A 35 -20.52 6.00 -2.93
C LEU A 35 -21.29 4.90 -3.68
N GLU A 36 -21.79 5.22 -4.85
CA GLU A 36 -22.35 4.24 -5.77
C GLU A 36 -21.22 3.60 -6.59
N LEU A 37 -21.17 2.27 -6.58
CA LEU A 37 -20.21 1.56 -7.41
C LEU A 37 -20.57 1.72 -8.89
N PRO A 38 -19.59 2.00 -9.76
CA PRO A 38 -19.84 2.04 -11.19
C PRO A 38 -20.30 0.67 -11.70
N GLN A 39 -21.13 0.68 -12.74
CA GLN A 39 -21.54 -0.57 -13.38
C GLN A 39 -20.31 -1.32 -13.91
N PRO A 40 -20.21 -2.62 -13.67
CA PRO A 40 -19.09 -3.41 -14.17
C PRO A 40 -19.10 -3.43 -15.70
N VAL A 41 -17.98 -3.03 -16.29
CA VAL A 41 -17.78 -3.08 -17.74
C VAL A 41 -16.82 -4.20 -18.06
N SER A 42 -17.26 -5.16 -18.87
CA SER A 42 -16.39 -6.23 -19.37
C SER A 42 -15.77 -5.77 -20.70
N GLN A 43 -14.57 -5.23 -20.61
CA GLN A 43 -13.82 -4.76 -21.76
C GLN A 43 -12.35 -5.17 -21.60
N TYR A 44 -11.80 -5.86 -22.59
CA TYR A 44 -10.37 -6.17 -22.62
C TYR A 44 -9.56 -4.94 -23.10
N GLY A 45 -8.43 -4.70 -22.44
CA GLY A 45 -7.52 -3.62 -22.79
C GLY A 45 -6.29 -3.57 -21.88
N THR A 46 -5.59 -2.46 -21.90
CA THR A 46 -4.43 -2.21 -21.05
C THR A 46 -4.70 -1.10 -20.07
N ALA A 47 -4.30 -1.30 -18.83
CA ALA A 47 -4.23 -0.26 -17.80
C ALA A 47 -2.78 0.18 -17.61
N THR A 48 -2.56 1.45 -17.28
CA THR A 48 -1.26 1.95 -16.87
C THR A 48 -1.19 1.99 -15.35
N VAL A 49 -0.10 1.46 -14.78
CA VAL A 49 0.23 1.63 -13.37
C VAL A 49 1.53 2.40 -13.28
N LYS A 50 1.52 3.53 -12.61
CA LYS A 50 2.70 4.36 -12.37
C LYS A 50 2.73 4.83 -10.93
N GLY A 51 3.85 5.37 -10.49
CA GLY A 51 3.95 5.92 -9.16
C GLY A 51 5.37 6.23 -8.72
N LYS A 52 5.50 6.48 -7.43
CA LYS A 52 6.77 6.82 -6.80
C LYS A 52 6.90 6.21 -5.42
N LEU A 53 8.08 5.69 -5.12
CA LEU A 53 8.47 5.32 -3.78
C LEU A 53 8.93 6.58 -3.05
N LEU A 54 8.20 6.99 -2.04
CA LEU A 54 8.55 8.16 -1.22
C LEU A 54 9.68 7.76 -0.26
N ASP A 55 10.65 8.65 -0.09
CA ASP A 55 11.87 8.41 0.69
C ASP A 55 12.70 7.22 0.17
N TYR A 56 12.73 7.08 -1.16
CA TYR A 56 13.46 6.01 -1.84
C TYR A 56 14.97 6.23 -1.77
N HIS A 57 15.71 5.12 -1.62
CA HIS A 57 17.16 5.10 -1.72
C HIS A 57 17.58 4.07 -2.79
N PRO A 58 18.52 4.39 -3.70
CA PRO A 58 18.91 3.51 -4.81
C PRO A 58 19.46 2.13 -4.40
N GLY A 59 19.82 1.96 -3.13
CA GLY A 59 20.21 0.66 -2.56
C GLY A 59 19.03 -0.24 -2.18
N MET A 60 17.80 0.25 -2.26
CA MET A 60 16.57 -0.50 -1.98
C MET A 60 16.16 -1.37 -3.18
N THR A 61 14.88 -1.81 -3.22
CA THR A 61 14.38 -2.60 -4.33
C THR A 61 14.47 -1.86 -5.68
N LYS A 62 14.89 -2.58 -6.72
CA LYS A 62 14.94 -2.07 -8.10
C LYS A 62 13.75 -2.50 -8.93
N LYS A 63 12.88 -3.32 -8.38
CA LYS A 63 11.68 -3.84 -9.04
C LYS A 63 10.50 -3.86 -8.11
N ILE A 64 9.34 -3.57 -8.65
CA ILE A 64 8.05 -3.70 -7.97
C ILE A 64 7.25 -4.78 -8.68
N ARG A 65 6.65 -5.67 -7.90
CA ARG A 65 5.82 -6.76 -8.39
C ARG A 65 4.35 -6.42 -8.21
N PHE A 66 3.60 -6.63 -9.29
CA PHE A 66 2.15 -6.51 -9.33
C PHE A 66 1.51 -7.86 -9.60
N ILE A 67 0.44 -8.16 -8.91
CA ILE A 67 -0.34 -9.39 -9.07
C ILE A 67 -1.74 -8.98 -9.49
N LEU A 68 -2.14 -9.38 -10.70
CA LEU A 68 -3.51 -9.28 -11.15
C LEU A 68 -4.31 -10.48 -10.65
N LEU A 69 -5.44 -10.21 -10.04
CA LEU A 69 -6.39 -11.24 -9.65
C LEU A 69 -7.36 -11.49 -10.82
N ASP A 70 -7.00 -12.46 -11.67
CA ASP A 70 -7.79 -12.83 -12.82
C ASP A 70 -8.75 -13.98 -12.43
N PRO A 71 -10.05 -13.85 -12.65
CA PRO A 71 -11.02 -14.89 -12.28
C PRO A 71 -10.84 -16.21 -13.05
N ILE A 72 -10.13 -16.20 -14.18
CA ILE A 72 -9.90 -17.38 -15.01
C ILE A 72 -8.55 -18.05 -14.69
N LYS A 73 -7.49 -17.23 -14.54
CA LYS A 73 -6.12 -17.69 -14.35
C LYS A 73 -5.65 -17.75 -12.89
N SER A 74 -6.49 -17.41 -11.93
CA SER A 74 -6.16 -17.22 -10.52
C SER A 74 -5.35 -15.95 -10.28
N TYR A 75 -4.14 -15.85 -10.81
CA TYR A 75 -3.32 -14.65 -10.72
C TYR A 75 -2.27 -14.61 -11.85
N THR A 76 -1.85 -13.40 -12.20
CA THR A 76 -0.74 -13.18 -13.14
C THR A 76 0.18 -12.13 -12.57
N GLU A 77 1.50 -12.40 -12.60
CA GLU A 77 2.51 -11.48 -12.05
C GLU A 77 3.12 -10.61 -13.14
N PHE A 78 3.34 -9.35 -12.80
CA PHE A 78 4.03 -8.35 -13.62
C PHE A 78 5.06 -7.61 -12.79
N GLU A 79 6.10 -7.13 -13.42
CA GLU A 79 7.14 -6.33 -12.76
C GLU A 79 7.25 -4.94 -13.40
N ALA A 80 7.57 -3.95 -12.58
CA ALA A 80 8.02 -2.63 -13.03
C ALA A 80 9.42 -2.36 -12.48
N ASN A 81 10.29 -1.79 -13.31
CA ASN A 81 11.58 -1.30 -12.85
C ASN A 81 11.39 0.01 -12.07
N VAL A 82 12.18 0.19 -11.03
CA VAL A 82 12.23 1.42 -10.23
C VAL A 82 13.41 2.26 -10.71
N GLY A 83 13.13 3.51 -11.06
CA GLY A 83 14.13 4.50 -11.43
C GLY A 83 14.99 4.94 -10.24
N GLU A 84 16.04 5.68 -10.50
CA GLU A 84 16.96 6.19 -9.46
C GLU A 84 16.29 7.18 -8.51
N ASP A 85 15.24 7.84 -8.97
CA ASP A 85 14.40 8.78 -8.20
C ASP A 85 13.23 8.10 -7.46
N GLY A 86 13.14 6.76 -7.54
CA GLY A 86 12.05 5.97 -6.97
C GLY A 86 10.79 5.89 -7.84
N SER A 87 10.76 6.50 -9.02
CA SER A 87 9.62 6.41 -9.95
C SER A 87 9.52 5.03 -10.59
N PHE A 88 8.32 4.61 -10.93
CA PHE A 88 8.06 3.37 -11.67
C PHE A 88 6.85 3.52 -12.60
N SER A 89 6.82 2.72 -13.66
CA SER A 89 5.67 2.62 -14.56
C SER A 89 5.65 1.26 -15.25
N THR A 90 4.45 0.72 -15.44
CA THR A 90 4.21 -0.49 -16.23
C THR A 90 2.80 -0.47 -16.81
N THR A 91 2.53 -1.37 -17.75
CA THR A 91 1.20 -1.59 -18.33
C THR A 91 0.74 -3.02 -18.00
N LEU A 92 -0.53 -3.15 -17.66
CA LEU A 92 -1.14 -4.42 -17.28
C LEU A 92 -2.28 -4.74 -18.27
N PRO A 93 -2.33 -5.96 -18.85
CA PRO A 93 -3.50 -6.40 -19.59
C PRO A 93 -4.63 -6.72 -18.62
N VAL A 94 -5.78 -6.09 -18.79
CA VAL A 94 -6.91 -6.22 -17.88
C VAL A 94 -8.21 -6.42 -18.63
N CYS A 95 -9.17 -7.10 -17.98
CA CYS A 95 -10.52 -7.27 -18.51
C CYS A 95 -11.52 -6.64 -17.54
N GLY A 96 -11.93 -5.40 -17.85
CA GLY A 96 -12.75 -4.60 -16.93
C GLY A 96 -11.97 -4.10 -15.72
N THR A 97 -12.68 -3.70 -14.69
CA THR A 97 -12.09 -3.27 -13.42
C THR A 97 -11.52 -4.46 -12.66
N THR A 98 -10.21 -4.61 -12.68
CA THR A 98 -9.50 -5.78 -12.16
C THR A 98 -8.82 -5.46 -10.83
N PRO A 99 -9.11 -6.21 -9.75
CA PRO A 99 -8.38 -6.11 -8.50
C PRO A 99 -6.89 -6.45 -8.71
N THR A 100 -6.03 -5.59 -8.19
CA THR A 100 -4.58 -5.71 -8.38
C THR A 100 -3.88 -5.50 -7.05
N ILE A 101 -2.79 -6.23 -6.84
CA ILE A 101 -1.99 -6.16 -5.61
C ILE A 101 -0.57 -5.71 -5.99
N CYS A 102 -0.06 -4.68 -5.31
CA CYS A 102 1.37 -4.43 -5.26
C CYS A 102 1.96 -5.23 -4.10
N ALA A 103 2.79 -6.24 -4.42
CA ALA A 103 3.22 -7.28 -3.48
C ALA A 103 4.68 -7.15 -3.00
N SER A 104 5.36 -6.03 -3.27
CA SER A 104 6.82 -5.92 -3.08
C SER A 104 7.27 -5.53 -1.67
N PHE A 105 6.36 -5.21 -0.74
CA PHE A 105 6.73 -4.51 0.50
C PHE A 105 6.38 -5.27 1.78
N GLY A 106 6.21 -6.59 1.71
CA GLY A 106 5.84 -7.42 2.86
C GLY A 106 4.42 -7.17 3.40
N SER A 107 3.76 -6.11 2.94
CA SER A 107 2.36 -5.82 3.21
C SER A 107 1.69 -5.50 1.87
N PRO A 108 0.64 -6.22 1.47
CA PRO A 108 0.00 -6.01 0.18
C PRO A 108 -0.66 -4.63 0.13
N ILE A 109 -0.54 -3.97 -1.02
CA ILE A 109 -1.25 -2.74 -1.35
C ILE A 109 -2.28 -3.09 -2.42
N TYR A 110 -3.55 -2.94 -2.08
CA TYR A 110 -4.67 -3.27 -2.98
C TYR A 110 -5.09 -2.03 -3.76
N PHE A 111 -5.28 -2.18 -5.06
CA PHE A 111 -5.83 -1.15 -5.93
C PHE A 111 -6.56 -1.78 -7.12
N TYR A 112 -7.17 -0.98 -7.96
CA TYR A 112 -7.90 -1.44 -9.13
C TYR A 112 -7.26 -0.92 -10.40
N ALA A 113 -7.10 -1.80 -11.39
CA ALA A 113 -6.67 -1.47 -12.73
C ALA A 113 -7.85 -1.61 -13.70
N GLU A 114 -8.01 -0.66 -14.62
CA GLU A 114 -9.13 -0.63 -15.56
C GLU A 114 -8.63 -0.26 -16.98
N PRO A 115 -9.18 -0.88 -18.05
CA PRO A 115 -8.76 -0.61 -19.42
C PRO A 115 -8.81 0.87 -19.76
N GLY A 116 -7.72 1.39 -20.33
CA GLY A 116 -7.58 2.79 -20.74
C GLY A 116 -7.36 3.78 -19.60
N LYS A 117 -7.40 3.34 -18.33
CA LYS A 117 -7.17 4.21 -17.17
C LYS A 117 -5.78 4.05 -16.57
N THR A 118 -5.38 5.04 -15.79
CA THR A 118 -4.13 5.05 -15.04
C THR A 118 -4.42 4.92 -13.55
N SER A 119 -3.72 4.01 -12.89
CA SER A 119 -3.63 3.94 -11.44
C SER A 119 -2.27 4.48 -10.99
N GLU A 120 -2.27 5.47 -10.11
CA GLU A 120 -1.07 6.12 -9.61
C GLU A 120 -0.89 5.86 -8.12
N LEU A 121 0.29 5.38 -7.74
CA LEU A 121 0.59 4.93 -6.39
C LEU A 121 1.78 5.70 -5.82
N PHE A 122 1.61 6.43 -4.72
CA PHE A 122 2.72 7.01 -3.97
C PHE A 122 2.91 6.19 -2.69
N ILE A 123 3.99 5.41 -2.64
CA ILE A 123 4.21 4.39 -1.62
C ILE A 123 5.17 4.91 -0.56
N ASN A 124 4.69 5.05 0.67
CA ASN A 124 5.44 5.60 1.80
C ASN A 124 6.36 4.53 2.41
N GLN A 125 7.62 4.53 2.01
CA GLN A 125 8.64 3.58 2.48
C GLN A 125 8.90 3.69 3.99
N ARG A 126 8.82 4.89 4.57
CA ARG A 126 9.01 5.07 6.02
C ARG A 126 7.95 4.34 6.82
N GLU A 127 6.68 4.51 6.41
CA GLU A 127 5.57 3.88 7.13
C GLU A 127 5.63 2.35 6.97
N LEU A 128 5.92 1.85 5.77
CA LEU A 128 6.10 0.42 5.55
C LEU A 128 7.27 -0.16 6.38
N SER A 129 8.39 0.54 6.44
CA SER A 129 9.53 0.14 7.27
C SER A 129 9.19 0.16 8.75
N ARG A 130 8.44 1.17 9.22
CA ARG A 130 7.96 1.25 10.60
C ARG A 130 7.09 0.05 10.96
N LEU A 131 6.12 -0.28 10.11
CA LEU A 131 5.20 -1.40 10.33
C LEU A 131 5.90 -2.76 10.36
N GLN A 132 6.98 -2.92 9.60
CA GLN A 132 7.77 -4.16 9.58
C GLN A 132 8.79 -4.24 10.72
N SER A 133 9.11 -3.12 11.35
CA SER A 133 10.12 -3.08 12.41
C SER A 133 9.52 -3.47 13.76
N LYS A 134 10.06 -4.53 14.36
CA LYS A 134 9.69 -4.93 15.73
C LYS A 134 10.00 -3.84 16.79
N PHE A 135 10.92 -2.92 16.49
CA PHE A 135 11.33 -1.87 17.43
C PHE A 135 10.49 -0.59 17.30
N HIS A 136 9.79 -0.39 16.19
CA HIS A 136 9.10 0.87 15.88
C HIS A 136 7.58 0.72 15.71
N GLN A 137 7.01 -0.45 16.01
CA GLN A 137 5.57 -0.69 15.85
C GLN A 137 4.70 0.31 16.64
N ASN A 138 5.17 0.72 17.82
CA ASN A 138 4.49 1.67 18.69
C ASN A 138 4.90 3.14 18.42
N ALA A 139 5.76 3.41 17.44
CA ALA A 139 6.11 4.76 17.07
C ALA A 139 4.96 5.46 16.35
N LYS A 140 4.94 6.80 16.43
CA LYS A 140 3.94 7.61 15.72
C LYS A 140 4.00 7.32 14.22
N PRO A 141 2.86 7.08 13.56
CA PRO A 141 2.81 6.88 12.10
C PRO A 141 3.40 8.07 11.33
N TYR A 142 4.05 7.77 10.22
CA TYR A 142 4.59 8.77 9.27
C TYR A 142 3.55 9.18 8.20
N GLY A 143 2.29 8.81 8.37
CA GLY A 143 1.21 9.04 7.44
C GLY A 143 0.68 7.74 6.82
N PRO A 144 -0.18 7.83 5.80
CA PRO A 144 -0.67 6.67 5.07
C PRO A 144 0.45 5.84 4.47
N ARG A 145 0.26 4.51 4.38
CA ARG A 145 1.21 3.59 3.72
C ARG A 145 1.33 3.86 2.22
N VAL A 146 0.23 4.29 1.63
CA VAL A 146 0.13 4.58 0.20
C VAL A 146 -0.94 5.64 -0.04
N TYR A 147 -0.74 6.45 -1.07
CA TYR A 147 -1.75 7.33 -1.64
C TYR A 147 -2.10 6.76 -3.01
N ILE A 148 -3.38 6.61 -3.31
CA ILE A 148 -3.87 5.93 -4.50
C ILE A 148 -4.78 6.85 -5.27
N ASN A 149 -4.45 7.10 -6.55
CA ASN A 149 -5.31 7.81 -7.49
C ASN A 149 -5.68 6.85 -8.62
N GLY A 150 -6.93 6.85 -9.04
CA GLY A 150 -7.37 6.03 -10.17
C GLY A 150 -8.73 5.35 -9.94
N PRO A 151 -8.99 4.24 -10.64
CA PRO A 151 -10.26 3.53 -10.51
C PRO A 151 -10.53 3.10 -9.06
N LEU A 152 -11.72 3.36 -8.56
CA LEU A 152 -12.18 3.02 -7.21
C LEU A 152 -11.18 3.42 -6.11
N GLN A 153 -10.55 4.60 -6.27
CA GLN A 153 -9.47 5.09 -5.41
C GLN A 153 -9.87 5.16 -3.93
N GLU A 154 -11.11 5.53 -3.62
CA GLU A 154 -11.63 5.62 -2.25
C GLU A 154 -11.63 4.24 -1.59
N ILE A 155 -12.13 3.23 -2.29
CA ILE A 155 -12.17 1.83 -1.82
C ILE A 155 -10.75 1.28 -1.71
N ALA A 156 -9.91 1.52 -2.73
CA ALA A 156 -8.52 1.09 -2.73
C ALA A 156 -7.73 1.71 -1.57
N GLN A 157 -7.95 2.99 -1.29
CA GLN A 157 -7.34 3.69 -0.17
C GLN A 157 -7.76 3.10 1.17
N GLU A 158 -9.03 2.80 1.35
CA GLU A 158 -9.54 2.17 2.56
C GLU A 158 -8.96 0.77 2.75
N LEU A 159 -9.05 -0.10 1.74
CA LEU A 159 -8.47 -1.46 1.77
C LEU A 159 -6.98 -1.44 2.11
N SER A 160 -6.23 -0.47 1.58
CA SER A 160 -4.80 -0.35 1.86
C SER A 160 -4.50 0.22 3.25
N THR A 161 -5.48 0.82 3.92
CA THR A 161 -5.35 1.31 5.30
C THR A 161 -5.60 0.17 6.30
N TYR A 162 -6.46 -0.78 5.95
CA TYR A 162 -6.68 -1.97 6.77
C TYR A 162 -5.48 -2.91 6.69
N SER A 163 -4.83 -3.10 7.82
CA SER A 163 -3.90 -4.21 8.00
C SER A 163 -4.72 -5.44 8.39
N PHE A 164 -4.87 -6.39 7.49
CA PHE A 164 -5.55 -7.66 7.78
C PHE A 164 -4.94 -8.42 8.97
N HIS A 165 -3.71 -8.07 9.37
CA HIS A 165 -3.01 -8.70 10.49
C HIS A 165 -3.19 -7.99 11.84
N THR A 166 -3.75 -6.77 11.88
CA THR A 166 -3.82 -6.00 13.14
C THR A 166 -5.22 -5.78 13.67
N ASN A 167 -6.28 -5.97 12.89
CA ASN A 167 -7.64 -5.69 13.32
C ASN A 167 -8.48 -6.95 13.64
N LEU A 168 -8.04 -8.11 13.21
CA LEU A 168 -8.45 -9.37 13.81
C LEU A 168 -7.50 -9.62 14.99
N THR A 169 -7.58 -8.82 16.03
CA THR A 169 -6.97 -9.21 17.29
C THR A 169 -7.68 -10.48 17.69
N GLU A 170 -6.92 -11.56 17.89
CA GLU A 170 -7.41 -12.83 18.44
C GLU A 170 -8.40 -12.61 19.60
N THR A 171 -8.18 -11.57 20.39
CA THR A 171 -9.05 -11.12 21.48
C THR A 171 -10.45 -10.65 21.07
N ALA A 172 -10.66 -10.12 19.89
CA ALA A 172 -12.01 -9.71 19.44
C ALA A 172 -12.80 -10.91 18.90
N MET A 173 -12.15 -11.76 18.12
CA MET A 173 -12.74 -13.00 17.62
C MET A 173 -13.04 -13.98 18.77
N GLU A 174 -12.12 -14.20 19.71
CA GLU A 174 -12.36 -15.05 20.87
C GLU A 174 -13.51 -14.54 21.76
N LYS A 175 -13.71 -13.23 21.90
CA LYS A 175 -14.80 -12.67 22.67
C LYS A 175 -16.15 -12.76 21.97
N GLU A 176 -16.21 -12.58 20.66
CA GLU A 176 -17.44 -12.75 19.89
C GLU A 176 -17.81 -14.22 19.74
N ASP A 177 -16.87 -15.12 19.50
CA ASP A 177 -17.14 -16.55 19.42
C ASP A 177 -17.60 -17.12 20.75
N LEU A 178 -17.00 -16.73 21.86
CA LEU A 178 -17.45 -17.13 23.21
C LEU A 178 -18.83 -16.56 23.59
N ALA A 179 -19.22 -15.40 23.04
CA ALA A 179 -20.54 -14.82 23.28
C ALA A 179 -21.64 -15.48 22.43
N SER A 180 -21.29 -15.99 21.23
CA SER A 180 -22.22 -16.66 20.35
C SER A 180 -22.48 -18.13 20.70
N PHE A 181 -21.66 -18.75 21.57
CA PHE A 181 -21.79 -20.14 22.04
C PHE A 181 -22.48 -20.27 23.42
N LYS A 182 -23.01 -19.18 23.97
CA LYS A 182 -23.84 -19.20 25.18
C LYS A 182 -25.30 -18.94 24.83
#